data_11f56cd2b47003446327f425291cd2a5
#
_entry.id   11f56cd2b47003446327f425291cd2a5
#
_cell.length_a   1.000
_cell.length_b   1.000
_cell.length_c   1.000
_cell.angle_alpha   90.00
_cell.angle_beta   90.00
_cell.angle_gamma   90.00
#
_symmetry.space_group_name_H-M   'P 1'
#
loop_
_entity.id
_entity.type
_entity.pdbx_description
1 polymer ?
#
loop_
_entity_poly.entity_id
_entity_poly.type
_entity_poly.pdbx_seq_one_letter_code
_entity_poly.pdbx_strand_id
1 'polypeptide(L)'
;EISSKSMQEYGNDLSAFFLQKYVPELGKKVPVECVFQSAKTFQKGGPYKDILEVSPREAKRDGRLVTSGMLTGFTFENRVYPLEPKTIFYDYIYINALLENEKLVEEILKYDAFTDIEFNPSKSINCQAKAAACFVGLYRAGLVEKVKDFDTFAELFGVNSKGQSVQSSPKKEESKISEVIKEGNWIKHKIYGKGKI
;
A
#
# COMPACT_ATOMS: atom_id res chain seq x y z
N GLU A 1 -5.42 4.32 14.77
CA GLU A 1 -6.53 3.91 13.91
C GLU A 1 -6.45 4.66 12.58
N ILE A 2 -6.53 3.94 11.46
CA ILE A 2 -6.53 4.50 10.11
C ILE A 2 -7.84 4.10 9.43
N SER A 3 -8.68 5.08 9.09
CA SER A 3 -9.95 4.83 8.42
C SER A 3 -10.55 6.15 7.92
N SER A 4 -11.33 6.10 6.85
CA SER A 4 -12.12 7.25 6.38
C SER A 4 -13.19 7.69 7.37
N LYS A 5 -13.41 6.92 8.43
CA LYS A 5 -14.33 7.21 9.55
C LYS A 5 -13.61 7.37 10.89
N SER A 6 -12.30 7.45 10.88
CA SER A 6 -11.53 7.61 12.12
C SER A 6 -11.88 8.90 12.82
N MET A 7 -11.97 8.83 14.13
CA MET A 7 -12.12 9.99 15.02
C MET A 7 -10.76 10.46 15.56
N GLN A 8 -9.66 9.79 15.19
CA GLN A 8 -8.31 10.19 15.55
C GLN A 8 -7.80 11.31 14.64
N GLU A 9 -7.00 12.22 15.18
CA GLU A 9 -6.57 13.46 14.51
C GLU A 9 -6.02 13.24 13.10
N TYR A 10 -5.17 12.25 12.87
CA TYR A 10 -4.61 11.96 11.54
C TYR A 10 -5.11 10.66 10.93
N GLY A 11 -6.01 9.95 11.61
CA GLY A 11 -6.50 8.66 11.16
C GLY A 11 -7.28 8.72 9.86
N ASN A 12 -7.94 9.84 9.63
CA ASN A 12 -8.66 10.14 8.39
C ASN A 12 -7.68 10.46 7.26
N ASP A 13 -6.74 11.38 7.50
CA ASP A 13 -5.77 11.85 6.49
C ASP A 13 -4.87 10.70 6.01
N LEU A 14 -4.62 9.71 6.86
CA LEU A 14 -3.88 8.50 6.55
C LEU A 14 -4.72 7.46 5.78
N SER A 15 -6.03 7.63 5.67
CA SER A 15 -6.83 6.69 4.89
C SER A 15 -6.61 6.87 3.38
N ALA A 16 -6.71 5.79 2.61
CA ALA A 16 -6.54 5.83 1.17
C ALA A 16 -7.55 6.75 0.44
N PHE A 17 -8.65 7.13 1.11
CA PHE A 17 -9.63 8.07 0.59
C PHE A 17 -9.18 9.53 0.67
N PHE A 18 -8.26 9.86 1.58
CA PHE A 18 -7.79 11.22 1.82
C PHE A 18 -6.30 11.39 1.58
N LEU A 19 -5.49 10.34 1.81
CA LEU A 19 -4.06 10.37 1.50
C LEU A 19 -3.85 10.62 0.00
N GLN A 20 -3.05 11.66 -0.30
CA GLN A 20 -2.87 12.16 -1.65
C GLN A 20 -1.54 11.70 -2.25
N LYS A 21 -1.59 11.18 -3.48
CA LYS A 21 -0.44 10.83 -4.31
C LYS A 21 -0.33 11.82 -5.46
N TYR A 22 0.84 12.38 -5.71
CA TYR A 22 1.08 13.20 -6.89
C TYR A 22 1.04 12.34 -8.16
N VAL A 23 0.26 12.77 -9.14
CA VAL A 23 0.13 12.11 -10.45
C VAL A 23 0.69 13.05 -11.52
N PRO A 24 1.90 12.78 -12.04
CA PRO A 24 2.58 13.67 -13.00
C PRO A 24 1.76 13.96 -14.25
N GLU A 25 1.06 12.96 -14.77
CA GLU A 25 0.20 13.07 -15.96
C GLU A 25 -0.90 14.14 -15.81
N LEU A 26 -1.41 14.32 -14.58
CA LEU A 26 -2.44 15.30 -14.26
C LEU A 26 -1.87 16.60 -13.68
N GLY A 27 -0.59 16.62 -13.31
CA GLY A 27 0.04 17.74 -12.62
C GLY A 27 -0.57 18.08 -11.25
N LYS A 28 -1.29 17.13 -10.63
CA LYS A 28 -2.00 17.34 -9.35
C LYS A 28 -1.92 16.13 -8.45
N LYS A 29 -2.24 16.33 -7.17
CA LYS A 29 -2.42 15.25 -6.20
C LYS A 29 -3.81 14.63 -6.31
N VAL A 30 -3.90 13.30 -6.16
CA VAL A 30 -5.11 12.48 -6.30
C VAL A 30 -5.16 11.48 -5.14
N PRO A 31 -6.32 11.19 -4.56
CA PRO A 31 -6.45 10.19 -3.50
C PRO A 31 -5.90 8.82 -3.91
N VAL A 32 -5.18 8.16 -2.99
CA VAL A 32 -4.59 6.83 -3.22
C VAL A 32 -5.64 5.82 -3.71
N GLU A 33 -6.86 5.87 -3.21
CA GLU A 33 -7.95 4.99 -3.67
C GLU A 33 -8.22 5.18 -5.17
N CYS A 34 -8.27 6.43 -5.67
CA CYS A 34 -8.47 6.71 -7.09
C CYS A 34 -7.30 6.20 -7.93
N VAL A 35 -6.06 6.43 -7.49
CA VAL A 35 -4.85 5.92 -8.16
C VAL A 35 -4.89 4.40 -8.24
N PHE A 36 -5.19 3.74 -7.13
CA PHE A 36 -5.25 2.27 -7.08
C PHE A 36 -6.34 1.70 -7.99
N GLN A 37 -7.54 2.28 -7.99
CA GLN A 37 -8.63 1.78 -8.82
C GLN A 37 -8.41 2.04 -10.31
N SER A 38 -7.90 3.22 -10.67
CA SER A 38 -7.60 3.60 -12.05
C SER A 38 -6.54 2.72 -12.70
N ALA A 39 -5.54 2.29 -11.92
CA ALA A 39 -4.41 1.49 -12.39
C ALA A 39 -4.77 0.04 -12.74
N LYS A 40 -5.90 -0.48 -12.29
CA LYS A 40 -6.30 -1.87 -12.52
C LYS A 40 -6.45 -2.20 -13.99
N THR A 41 -5.80 -3.28 -14.42
CA THR A 41 -5.88 -3.82 -15.77
C THR A 41 -6.56 -5.18 -15.73
N PHE A 42 -7.53 -5.40 -16.60
CA PHE A 42 -8.36 -6.59 -16.65
C PHE A 42 -8.25 -7.28 -18.01
N GLN A 43 -8.78 -8.49 -18.13
CA GLN A 43 -8.82 -9.23 -19.40
C GLN A 43 -9.54 -8.45 -20.52
N LYS A 44 -10.54 -7.63 -20.18
CA LYS A 44 -11.40 -6.94 -21.15
C LYS A 44 -11.34 -5.41 -21.04
N GLY A 45 -10.33 -4.85 -20.36
CA GLY A 45 -10.19 -3.40 -20.27
C GLY A 45 -9.27 -2.91 -19.16
N GLY A 46 -9.17 -1.58 -19.01
CA GLY A 46 -8.25 -0.91 -18.10
C GLY A 46 -6.84 -0.73 -18.68
N PRO A 47 -6.01 0.10 -18.07
CA PRO A 47 -6.33 0.95 -16.92
C PRO A 47 -7.39 2.03 -17.27
N TYR A 48 -8.18 2.41 -16.28
CA TYR A 48 -9.27 3.39 -16.47
C TYR A 48 -8.86 4.75 -15.91
N LYS A 49 -8.14 5.53 -16.70
CA LYS A 49 -7.53 6.80 -16.28
C LYS A 49 -8.54 7.86 -15.83
N ASP A 50 -9.76 7.84 -16.35
CA ASP A 50 -10.85 8.72 -15.96
C ASP A 50 -11.25 8.57 -14.48
N ILE A 51 -10.98 7.42 -13.86
CA ILE A 51 -11.16 7.20 -12.42
C ILE A 51 -10.27 8.11 -11.55
N LEU A 52 -9.17 8.61 -12.08
CA LEU A 52 -8.33 9.59 -11.36
C LEU A 52 -9.04 10.92 -11.07
N GLU A 53 -10.12 11.22 -11.77
CA GLU A 53 -10.81 12.52 -11.70
C GLU A 53 -12.16 12.47 -10.97
N VAL A 54 -12.54 11.30 -10.45
CA VAL A 54 -13.77 11.13 -9.66
C VAL A 54 -13.48 11.06 -8.15
N SER A 55 -14.51 11.08 -7.34
CA SER A 55 -14.33 10.89 -5.89
C SER A 55 -13.86 9.45 -5.55
N PRO A 56 -13.14 9.23 -4.42
CA PRO A 56 -12.72 7.89 -3.99
C PRO A 56 -13.87 6.89 -3.86
N ARG A 57 -15.06 7.39 -3.50
CA ARG A 57 -16.28 6.58 -3.38
C ARG A 57 -16.77 6.09 -4.73
N GLU A 58 -16.76 6.97 -5.74
CA GLU A 58 -17.12 6.65 -7.12
C GLU A 58 -16.07 5.72 -7.73
N ALA A 59 -14.79 6.03 -7.58
CA ALA A 59 -13.67 5.18 -7.99
C ALA A 59 -13.84 3.73 -7.52
N LYS A 60 -14.13 3.54 -6.23
CA LYS A 60 -14.31 2.20 -5.62
C LYS A 60 -15.55 1.46 -6.14
N ARG A 61 -16.54 2.16 -6.65
CA ARG A 61 -17.84 1.61 -7.11
C ARG A 61 -17.99 1.57 -8.63
N ASP A 62 -16.94 1.89 -9.37
CA ASP A 62 -16.99 1.86 -10.83
C ASP A 62 -17.36 0.44 -11.31
N GLY A 63 -18.44 0.35 -12.08
CA GLY A 63 -18.97 -0.93 -12.55
C GLY A 63 -18.01 -1.71 -13.43
N ARG A 64 -17.09 -1.01 -14.12
CA ARG A 64 -16.05 -1.63 -14.96
C ARG A 64 -15.09 -2.50 -14.16
N LEU A 65 -14.85 -2.19 -12.88
CA LEU A 65 -14.00 -2.99 -11.99
C LEU A 65 -14.55 -4.41 -11.74
N VAL A 66 -15.85 -4.61 -11.97
CA VAL A 66 -16.53 -5.90 -11.80
C VAL A 66 -16.79 -6.58 -13.14
N THR A 67 -17.11 -5.79 -14.18
CA THR A 67 -17.59 -6.32 -15.47
C THR A 67 -16.47 -6.60 -16.49
N SER A 68 -15.23 -6.13 -16.25
CA SER A 68 -14.12 -6.27 -17.20
C SER A 68 -13.37 -7.61 -17.11
N GLY A 69 -13.92 -8.60 -16.40
CA GLY A 69 -13.31 -9.92 -16.27
C GLY A 69 -12.26 -9.99 -15.16
N MET A 70 -11.35 -10.96 -15.24
CA MET A 70 -10.31 -11.14 -14.23
C MET A 70 -9.29 -10.00 -14.27
N LEU A 71 -8.85 -9.57 -13.09
CA LEU A 71 -7.73 -8.64 -12.94
C LEU A 71 -6.43 -9.32 -13.41
N THR A 72 -5.69 -8.67 -14.28
CA THR A 72 -4.44 -9.20 -14.88
C THR A 72 -3.19 -8.48 -14.41
N GLY A 73 -3.32 -7.30 -13.82
CA GLY A 73 -2.20 -6.51 -13.33
C GLY A 73 -2.63 -5.09 -12.99
N PHE A 74 -1.63 -4.23 -12.88
CA PHE A 74 -1.83 -2.80 -12.70
C PHE A 74 -0.95 -2.06 -13.71
N THR A 75 -1.44 -0.91 -14.20
CA THR A 75 -0.65 -0.01 -15.06
C THR A 75 -0.78 1.40 -14.51
N PHE A 76 0.34 1.99 -14.13
CA PHE A 76 0.40 3.35 -13.60
C PHE A 76 1.68 4.04 -14.09
N GLU A 77 1.62 5.31 -14.49
CA GLU A 77 2.75 6.08 -15.02
C GLU A 77 3.52 5.34 -16.14
N ASN A 78 2.78 4.75 -17.10
CA ASN A 78 3.32 3.97 -18.22
C ASN A 78 4.13 2.71 -17.82
N ARG A 79 4.06 2.30 -16.57
CA ARG A 79 4.68 1.07 -16.06
C ARG A 79 3.62 0.04 -15.71
N VAL A 80 3.92 -1.23 -16.04
CA VAL A 80 3.12 -2.39 -15.65
C VAL A 80 3.65 -2.94 -14.32
N TYR A 81 2.74 -3.24 -13.41
CA TYR A 81 3.03 -3.81 -12.09
C TYR A 81 2.36 -5.18 -11.94
N PRO A 82 3.01 -6.13 -11.24
CA PRO A 82 2.51 -7.48 -11.09
C PRO A 82 1.31 -7.57 -10.14
N LEU A 83 0.54 -8.66 -10.26
CA LEU A 83 -0.50 -9.02 -9.29
C LEU A 83 0.05 -9.64 -8.02
N GLU A 84 1.19 -10.30 -8.11
CA GLU A 84 1.82 -11.01 -6.99
C GLU A 84 3.15 -10.33 -6.60
N PRO A 85 3.40 -10.19 -5.32
CA PRO A 85 2.50 -10.43 -4.17
C PRO A 85 1.26 -9.53 -4.21
N LYS A 86 0.10 -10.07 -3.83
CA LYS A 86 -1.23 -9.45 -4.05
C LYS A 86 -1.37 -8.00 -3.59
N THR A 87 -0.62 -7.57 -2.57
CA THR A 87 -0.73 -6.22 -2.01
C THR A 87 0.40 -5.29 -2.44
N ILE A 88 1.42 -5.81 -3.14
CA ILE A 88 2.68 -5.07 -3.34
C ILE A 88 2.49 -3.74 -4.08
N PHE A 89 1.64 -3.69 -5.10
CA PHE A 89 1.37 -2.45 -5.82
C PHE A 89 0.62 -1.43 -4.94
N TYR A 90 -0.36 -1.90 -4.15
CA TYR A 90 -1.08 -1.04 -3.22
C TYR A 90 -0.15 -0.49 -2.14
N ASP A 91 0.65 -1.34 -1.51
CA ASP A 91 1.61 -0.95 -0.48
C ASP A 91 2.61 0.08 -1.06
N TYR A 92 3.10 -0.15 -2.28
CA TYR A 92 4.01 0.76 -2.98
C TYR A 92 3.41 2.16 -3.18
N ILE A 93 2.21 2.27 -3.77
CA ILE A 93 1.60 3.59 -4.00
C ILE A 93 1.22 4.30 -2.70
N TYR A 94 0.75 3.55 -1.70
CA TYR A 94 0.40 4.09 -0.38
C TYR A 94 1.62 4.68 0.33
N ILE A 95 2.72 3.94 0.37
CA ILE A 95 3.96 4.37 1.01
C ILE A 95 4.56 5.58 0.28
N ASN A 96 4.56 5.58 -1.05
CA ASN A 96 5.04 6.73 -1.82
C ASN A 96 4.15 7.97 -1.62
N ALA A 97 2.84 7.81 -1.46
CA ALA A 97 1.94 8.91 -1.11
C ALA A 97 2.24 9.48 0.29
N LEU A 98 2.58 8.63 1.26
CA LEU A 98 3.04 9.08 2.59
C LEU A 98 4.32 9.91 2.48
N LEU A 99 5.30 9.46 1.71
CA LEU A 99 6.58 10.16 1.52
C LEU A 99 6.43 11.55 0.88
N GLU A 100 5.32 11.80 0.18
CA GLU A 100 4.97 13.11 -0.38
C GLU A 100 4.34 14.06 0.65
N ASN A 101 4.19 13.64 1.92
CA ASN A 101 3.57 14.42 2.98
C ASN A 101 4.37 14.31 4.29
N GLU A 102 5.36 15.20 4.44
CA GLU A 102 6.27 15.21 5.59
C GLU A 102 5.52 15.24 6.94
N LYS A 103 4.45 16.04 7.05
CA LYS A 103 3.66 16.14 8.27
C LYS A 103 3.04 14.79 8.66
N LEU A 104 2.51 14.03 7.70
CA LEU A 104 1.95 12.72 7.97
C LEU A 104 3.05 11.68 8.29
N VAL A 105 4.23 11.83 7.68
CA VAL A 105 5.40 11.00 8.02
C VAL A 105 5.81 11.21 9.48
N GLU A 106 5.97 12.45 9.90
CA GLU A 106 6.32 12.78 11.30
C GLU A 106 5.29 12.23 12.28
N GLU A 107 4.01 12.32 11.93
CA GLU A 107 2.93 11.88 12.79
C GLU A 107 2.86 10.35 12.88
N ILE A 108 2.90 9.63 11.75
CA ILE A 108 2.75 8.17 11.73
C ILE A 108 3.90 7.46 12.47
N LEU A 109 5.10 8.06 12.48
CA LEU A 109 6.29 7.51 13.15
C LEU A 109 6.19 7.51 14.68
N LYS A 110 5.22 8.24 15.27
CA LYS A 110 4.95 8.23 16.71
C LYS A 110 4.24 6.96 17.20
N TYR A 111 3.73 6.15 16.30
CA TYR A 111 2.92 4.97 16.61
C TYR A 111 3.65 3.67 16.31
N ASP A 112 3.34 2.64 17.11
CA ASP A 112 3.93 1.29 17.01
C ASP A 112 2.93 0.25 16.48
N ALA A 113 1.66 0.59 16.40
CA ALA A 113 0.60 -0.31 15.94
C ALA A 113 -0.49 0.45 15.18
N PHE A 114 -1.06 -0.21 14.17
CA PHE A 114 -2.07 0.36 13.30
C PHE A 114 -3.28 -0.57 13.17
N THR A 115 -4.46 0.01 13.14
CA THR A 115 -5.73 -0.70 12.95
C THR A 115 -6.54 -0.02 11.86
N ASP A 116 -7.35 -0.80 11.14
CA ASP A 116 -8.32 -0.31 10.15
C ASP A 116 -9.70 -0.85 10.53
N ILE A 117 -10.57 0.03 11.03
CA ILE A 117 -11.92 -0.34 11.52
C ILE A 117 -12.92 -0.62 10.40
N GLU A 118 -12.60 -0.26 9.18
CA GLU A 118 -13.45 -0.52 8.00
C GLU A 118 -12.93 -1.68 7.15
N PHE A 119 -11.81 -2.28 7.51
CA PHE A 119 -11.24 -3.39 6.77
C PHE A 119 -12.10 -4.65 6.90
N ASN A 120 -12.51 -5.19 5.76
CA ASN A 120 -13.22 -6.45 5.69
C ASN A 120 -12.42 -7.45 4.84
N PRO A 121 -11.78 -8.45 5.45
CA PRO A 121 -10.92 -9.42 4.76
C PRO A 121 -11.68 -10.29 3.74
N SER A 122 -13.00 -10.41 3.86
CA SER A 122 -13.84 -11.10 2.88
C SER A 122 -14.05 -10.30 1.58
N LYS A 123 -13.80 -8.98 1.61
CA LYS A 123 -14.06 -8.06 0.49
C LYS A 123 -12.81 -7.40 -0.06
N SER A 124 -11.74 -7.35 0.71
CA SER A 124 -10.49 -6.69 0.31
C SER A 124 -9.28 -7.44 0.85
N ILE A 125 -8.22 -7.48 0.08
CA ILE A 125 -6.91 -7.99 0.50
C ILE A 125 -6.03 -6.82 0.95
N ASN A 126 -6.20 -5.64 0.36
CA ASN A 126 -5.41 -4.46 0.67
C ASN A 126 -5.92 -3.83 1.97
N CYS A 127 -5.00 -3.61 2.90
CA CYS A 127 -5.25 -3.02 4.21
C CYS A 127 -4.33 -1.81 4.41
N GLN A 128 -4.92 -0.64 4.56
CA GLN A 128 -4.15 0.60 4.75
C GLN A 128 -3.35 0.60 6.06
N ALA A 129 -3.87 -0.01 7.12
CA ALA A 129 -3.14 -0.17 8.37
C ALA A 129 -1.88 -1.05 8.21
N LYS A 130 -1.97 -2.11 7.37
CA LYS A 130 -0.81 -2.95 7.02
C LYS A 130 0.23 -2.13 6.24
N ALA A 131 -0.20 -1.36 5.24
CA ALA A 131 0.71 -0.53 4.45
C ALA A 131 1.41 0.54 5.31
N ALA A 132 0.68 1.15 6.24
CA ALA A 132 1.22 2.08 7.23
C ALA A 132 2.26 1.43 8.15
N ALA A 133 1.96 0.24 8.68
CA ALA A 133 2.91 -0.52 9.50
C ALA A 133 4.17 -0.89 8.72
N CYS A 134 4.02 -1.29 7.46
CA CYS A 134 5.14 -1.57 6.55
C CYS A 134 6.02 -0.33 6.38
N PHE A 135 5.43 0.83 6.11
CA PHE A 135 6.15 2.09 6.01
C PHE A 135 6.99 2.38 7.26
N VAL A 136 6.38 2.32 8.46
CA VAL A 136 7.09 2.57 9.71
C VAL A 136 8.23 1.59 9.94
N GLY A 137 8.02 0.30 9.62
CA GLY A 137 9.07 -0.72 9.68
C GLY A 137 10.25 -0.41 8.76
N LEU A 138 9.98 -0.08 7.51
CA LEU A 138 11.01 0.28 6.51
C LEU A 138 11.75 1.57 6.89
N TYR A 139 11.03 2.56 7.39
CA TYR A 139 11.62 3.82 7.84
C TYR A 139 12.60 3.60 9.01
N ARG A 140 12.18 2.87 10.04
CA ARG A 140 13.00 2.55 11.21
C ARG A 140 14.20 1.64 10.89
N ALA A 141 14.07 0.82 9.84
CA ALA A 141 15.16 0.00 9.32
C ALA A 141 16.15 0.78 8.43
N GLY A 142 15.90 2.05 8.13
CA GLY A 142 16.72 2.86 7.22
C GLY A 142 16.58 2.46 5.74
N LEU A 143 15.47 1.81 5.37
CA LEU A 143 15.25 1.26 4.02
C LEU A 143 14.27 2.10 3.18
N VAL A 144 13.84 3.25 3.69
CA VAL A 144 12.82 4.09 3.06
C VAL A 144 13.22 4.57 1.65
N GLU A 145 14.52 4.79 1.40
CA GLU A 145 15.00 5.19 0.08
C GLU A 145 14.74 4.11 -1.00
N LYS A 146 14.74 2.83 -0.62
CA LYS A 146 14.45 1.72 -1.53
C LYS A 146 12.99 1.68 -2.00
N VAL A 147 12.10 2.39 -1.31
CA VAL A 147 10.68 2.43 -1.66
C VAL A 147 10.40 3.39 -2.82
N LYS A 148 11.31 4.30 -3.14
CA LYS A 148 11.13 5.28 -4.23
C LYS A 148 11.13 4.61 -5.61
N ASP A 149 11.82 3.49 -5.74
CA ASP A 149 11.83 2.67 -6.96
C ASP A 149 11.12 1.33 -6.71
N PHE A 150 10.25 0.93 -7.62
CA PHE A 150 9.44 -0.29 -7.44
C PHE A 150 10.28 -1.57 -7.46
N ASP A 151 11.35 -1.63 -8.28
CA ASP A 151 12.14 -2.86 -8.39
C ASP A 151 12.90 -3.12 -7.09
N THR A 152 13.52 -2.08 -6.52
CA THR A 152 14.19 -2.16 -5.22
C THR A 152 13.20 -2.41 -4.08
N PHE A 153 11.99 -1.87 -4.17
CA PHE A 153 10.92 -2.16 -3.21
C PHE A 153 10.46 -3.61 -3.29
N ALA A 154 10.25 -4.16 -4.50
CA ALA A 154 9.84 -5.54 -4.70
C ALA A 154 10.89 -6.54 -4.18
N GLU A 155 12.18 -6.22 -4.35
CA GLU A 155 13.28 -7.03 -3.82
C GLU A 155 13.23 -7.19 -2.30
N LEU A 156 12.74 -6.18 -1.55
CA LEU A 156 12.56 -6.28 -0.10
C LEU A 156 11.54 -7.37 0.29
N PHE A 157 10.65 -7.74 -0.62
CA PHE A 157 9.67 -8.82 -0.46
C PHE A 157 10.09 -10.12 -1.16
N GLY A 158 11.34 -10.23 -1.60
CA GLY A 158 11.89 -11.44 -2.23
C GLY A 158 11.33 -11.71 -3.64
N VAL A 159 10.86 -10.68 -4.33
CA VAL A 159 10.33 -10.79 -5.70
C VAL A 159 11.00 -9.78 -6.63
N ASN A 160 11.06 -10.11 -7.92
CA ASN A 160 11.47 -9.15 -8.94
C ASN A 160 10.27 -8.28 -9.39
N SER A 161 10.53 -7.29 -10.21
CA SER A 161 9.51 -6.40 -10.77
C SER A 161 8.40 -7.09 -11.57
N LYS A 162 8.58 -8.37 -11.93
CA LYS A 162 7.57 -9.21 -12.59
C LYS A 162 6.77 -10.06 -11.59
N GLY A 163 7.01 -9.90 -10.27
CA GLY A 163 6.35 -10.69 -9.23
C GLY A 163 6.86 -12.14 -9.11
N GLN A 164 8.01 -12.45 -9.72
CA GLN A 164 8.62 -13.78 -9.63
C GLN A 164 9.58 -13.83 -8.45
N SER A 165 9.56 -14.92 -7.68
CA SER A 165 10.48 -15.12 -6.56
C SER A 165 11.94 -15.02 -7.01
N VAL A 166 12.70 -14.18 -6.34
CA VAL A 166 14.16 -14.10 -6.55
C VAL A 166 14.81 -15.06 -5.57
N GLN A 167 15.53 -16.05 -6.07
CA GLN A 167 16.43 -16.86 -5.23
C GLN A 167 17.62 -15.98 -4.86
N SER A 168 17.54 -15.28 -3.74
CA SER A 168 18.67 -14.58 -3.16
C SER A 168 19.52 -15.55 -2.35
N SER A 169 20.80 -15.62 -2.66
CA SER A 169 21.78 -16.15 -1.70
C SER A 169 21.70 -15.27 -0.44
N PRO A 170 21.59 -15.83 0.77
CA PRO A 170 21.34 -15.04 1.98
C PRO A 170 22.48 -14.08 2.24
N LYS A 171 22.30 -12.79 1.99
CA LYS A 171 23.14 -11.74 2.52
C LYS A 171 22.73 -11.50 3.98
N LYS A 172 23.74 -11.41 4.86
CA LYS A 172 23.59 -11.28 6.33
C LYS A 172 22.64 -10.18 6.85
N GLU A 173 22.14 -9.29 6.00
CA GLU A 173 21.21 -8.21 6.38
C GLU A 173 19.71 -8.62 6.33
N GLU A 174 19.35 -9.65 5.53
CA GLU A 174 17.97 -10.12 5.39
C GLU A 174 17.42 -10.81 6.64
N SER A 175 18.32 -11.33 7.52
CA SER A 175 17.89 -12.04 8.74
C SER A 175 17.11 -11.16 9.72
N LYS A 176 17.35 -9.85 9.74
CA LYS A 176 16.68 -8.94 10.69
C LYS A 176 15.26 -8.56 10.27
N ILE A 177 14.99 -8.46 8.96
CA ILE A 177 13.65 -8.05 8.46
C ILE A 177 12.70 -9.24 8.44
N SER A 178 13.16 -10.43 8.02
CA SER A 178 12.35 -11.64 7.99
C SER A 178 11.94 -12.13 9.39
N GLU A 179 12.71 -11.79 10.43
CA GLU A 179 12.34 -12.08 11.82
C GLU A 179 11.25 -11.17 12.37
N VAL A 180 11.15 -9.94 11.85
CA VAL A 180 10.16 -8.94 12.33
C VAL A 180 8.79 -9.08 11.68
N ILE A 181 8.71 -9.60 10.45
CA ILE A 181 7.47 -9.58 9.63
C ILE A 181 6.93 -11.00 9.32
N LYS A 182 7.38 -12.04 10.00
CA LYS A 182 6.81 -13.40 9.81
C LYS A 182 5.38 -13.48 10.33
N GLU A 183 4.48 -13.91 9.45
CA GLU A 183 3.12 -14.27 9.83
C GLU A 183 3.13 -15.25 10.99
N GLY A 184 2.45 -14.90 12.08
CA GLY A 184 2.42 -15.70 13.30
C GLY A 184 3.30 -15.20 14.45
N ASN A 185 4.09 -14.14 14.26
CA ASN A 185 4.85 -13.54 15.36
C ASN A 185 3.93 -12.80 16.35
N TRP A 186 4.28 -12.88 17.62
CA TRP A 186 3.55 -12.19 18.67
C TRP A 186 4.06 -10.77 18.84
N ILE A 187 3.14 -9.79 18.74
CA ILE A 187 3.42 -8.39 19.10
C ILE A 187 2.97 -8.17 20.55
N LYS A 188 3.88 -7.67 21.38
CA LYS A 188 3.56 -7.24 22.74
C LYS A 188 3.26 -5.76 22.74
N HIS A 189 2.01 -5.39 22.91
CA HIS A 189 1.60 -4.00 23.07
C HIS A 189 1.54 -3.60 24.54
N LYS A 190 2.05 -2.40 24.86
CA LYS A 190 2.19 -1.93 26.25
C LYS A 190 0.86 -1.78 26.99
N ILE A 191 -0.23 -1.55 26.26
CA ILE A 191 -1.60 -1.33 26.79
C ILE A 191 -2.52 -2.54 26.55
N TYR A 192 -2.42 -3.20 25.37
CA TYR A 192 -3.35 -4.24 24.93
C TYR A 192 -2.82 -5.68 25.06
N GLY A 193 -1.63 -5.86 25.60
CA GLY A 193 -1.05 -7.18 25.80
C GLY A 193 -0.43 -7.78 24.53
N LYS A 194 -0.49 -9.12 24.39
CA LYS A 194 0.09 -9.88 23.28
C LYS A 194 -0.95 -10.14 22.19
N GLY A 195 -0.65 -9.82 20.95
CA GLY A 195 -1.44 -10.18 19.77
C GLY A 195 -0.60 -10.96 18.75
N LYS A 196 -1.27 -11.76 17.92
CA LYS A 196 -0.65 -12.53 16.83
C LYS A 196 -0.91 -11.82 15.50
N ILE A 197 0.11 -11.72 14.67
CA ILE A 197 -0.02 -11.19 13.29
C ILE A 197 -0.55 -12.31 12.38
#